data_349f39ce2e94b893374aeb0c42d84e85
#
_entry.id   349f39ce2e94b893374aeb0c42d84e85
#
_cell.length_a   1.000
_cell.length_b   1.000
_cell.length_c   1.000
_cell.angle_alpha   90.00
_cell.angle_beta   90.00
_cell.angle_gamma   90.00
#
_symmetry.space_group_name_H-M   'P 1'
#
loop_
_entity.id
_entity.type
_entity.pdbx_description
1 polymer ?
#
loop_
_entity_poly.entity_id
_entity_poly.type
_entity_poly.pdbx_seq_one_letter_code
_entity_poly.pdbx_strand_id
1 'polypeptide(L)'
;MRGTGTRRVASVQTVAVLSLKGGVGKTTIALGLASAALRRGARTLVVDLDPQCNATATLDPDDTKATLADVLETPRPAVLRDAIARSGWGEEVDVLVGSESLELLNDQDPDPRRLENLSRALRELGPLLEDDQLPYQLVLLDCPPSLGRLTRSALMAAHGALLVTEPTLFAVSGAQRAFEAVERMREEHNPDLSPLGVVVNRVRPQSYEHQYRIAELREHFGRLVMPVALPDRLAVQQAQGACVPIHQWGTPGAREVSLALNLLLARVLRTSGRGRHRTESWPDTDSDSANSSADENEGDNDRNVVVDN
;
A
#
# COMPACT_ATOMS: atom_id res chain seq x y z
N MET A 1 -35.48 28.27 14.84
CA MET A 1 -34.04 28.36 14.61
C MET A 1 -33.48 26.95 14.60
N ARG A 2 -33.24 26.36 13.43
CA ARG A 2 -32.59 25.06 13.31
C ARG A 2 -31.11 25.34 13.14
N GLY A 3 -30.30 24.92 14.12
CA GLY A 3 -28.85 25.09 14.06
C GLY A 3 -28.24 24.39 12.84
N THR A 4 -27.64 25.15 11.97
CA THR A 4 -26.77 24.66 10.89
C THR A 4 -25.50 24.09 11.53
N GLY A 5 -25.57 22.83 11.93
CA GLY A 5 -24.35 22.09 12.29
C GLY A 5 -23.46 22.01 11.06
N THR A 6 -22.38 22.76 11.06
CA THR A 6 -21.31 22.65 10.07
C THR A 6 -20.81 21.21 10.10
N ARG A 7 -21.26 20.37 9.14
CA ARG A 7 -20.66 19.03 8.92
C ARG A 7 -19.17 19.28 8.65
N ARG A 8 -18.32 18.91 9.59
CA ARG A 8 -16.88 18.81 9.31
C ARG A 8 -16.76 17.86 8.14
N VAL A 9 -16.38 18.40 6.99
CA VAL A 9 -15.96 17.60 5.82
C VAL A 9 -14.78 16.78 6.32
N ALA A 10 -14.99 15.48 6.49
CA ALA A 10 -13.90 14.58 6.82
C ALA A 10 -12.88 14.67 5.68
N SER A 11 -11.63 14.99 5.99
CA SER A 11 -10.59 15.05 4.97
C SER A 11 -10.45 13.70 4.30
N VAL A 12 -10.46 13.68 2.97
CA VAL A 12 -10.21 12.48 2.16
C VAL A 12 -8.86 11.88 2.55
N GLN A 13 -8.82 10.60 2.83
CA GLN A 13 -7.58 9.88 3.11
C GLN A 13 -7.13 9.13 1.86
N THR A 14 -5.96 9.47 1.33
CA THR A 14 -5.35 8.79 0.17
C THR A 14 -4.22 7.90 0.66
N VAL A 15 -4.31 6.60 0.40
CA VAL A 15 -3.38 5.57 0.89
C VAL A 15 -2.81 4.79 -0.28
N ALA A 16 -1.48 4.85 -0.46
CA ALA A 16 -0.77 3.99 -1.40
C ALA A 16 -0.49 2.62 -0.76
N VAL A 17 -0.88 1.56 -1.44
CA VAL A 17 -0.62 0.17 -1.04
C VAL A 17 0.47 -0.38 -1.95
N LEU A 18 1.65 -0.64 -1.40
CA LEU A 18 2.83 -0.96 -2.21
C LEU A 18 3.69 -2.10 -1.66
N SER A 19 4.45 -2.71 -2.55
CA SER A 19 5.50 -3.68 -2.26
C SER A 19 6.41 -3.80 -3.48
N LEU A 20 7.70 -4.04 -3.27
CA LEU A 20 8.66 -4.29 -4.36
C LEU A 20 8.69 -5.76 -4.82
N LYS A 21 7.94 -6.63 -4.16
CA LYS A 21 7.81 -8.03 -4.54
C LYS A 21 6.45 -8.27 -5.17
N GLY A 22 6.42 -8.90 -6.34
CA GLY A 22 5.19 -9.37 -6.95
C GLY A 22 4.52 -10.48 -6.14
N GLY A 23 3.20 -10.58 -6.23
CA GLY A 23 2.44 -11.68 -5.64
C GLY A 23 2.20 -11.64 -4.13
N VAL A 24 2.71 -10.66 -3.37
CA VAL A 24 2.52 -10.58 -1.92
C VAL A 24 1.11 -10.17 -1.48
N GLY A 25 0.23 -9.80 -2.43
CA GLY A 25 -1.18 -9.46 -2.18
C GLY A 25 -1.46 -7.98 -1.93
N LYS A 26 -0.78 -7.06 -2.60
CA LYS A 26 -1.08 -5.61 -2.58
C LYS A 26 -2.55 -5.37 -2.93
N THR A 27 -2.97 -5.83 -4.10
CA THR A 27 -4.36 -5.77 -4.57
C THR A 27 -5.33 -6.38 -3.56
N THR A 28 -4.98 -7.52 -2.95
CA THR A 28 -5.79 -8.15 -1.90
C THR A 28 -5.98 -7.23 -0.69
N ILE A 29 -4.91 -6.52 -0.28
CA ILE A 29 -4.99 -5.56 0.83
C ILE A 29 -5.81 -4.33 0.44
N ALA A 30 -5.58 -3.76 -0.74
CA ALA A 30 -6.36 -2.61 -1.25
C ALA A 30 -7.85 -2.94 -1.32
N LEU A 31 -8.23 -4.03 -1.98
CA LEU A 31 -9.61 -4.51 -2.08
C LEU A 31 -10.20 -4.89 -0.72
N GLY A 32 -9.39 -5.50 0.16
CA GLY A 32 -9.80 -5.82 1.52
C GLY A 32 -10.14 -4.59 2.35
N LEU A 33 -9.35 -3.52 2.24
CA LEU A 33 -9.62 -2.23 2.87
C LEU A 33 -10.85 -1.56 2.28
N ALA A 34 -11.04 -1.61 0.94
CA ALA A 34 -12.25 -1.12 0.27
C ALA A 34 -13.50 -1.87 0.77
N SER A 35 -13.44 -3.21 0.87
CA SER A 35 -14.51 -4.04 1.42
C SER A 35 -14.82 -3.71 2.89
N ALA A 36 -13.80 -3.41 3.70
CA ALA A 36 -13.99 -3.00 5.09
C ALA A 36 -14.59 -1.59 5.21
N ALA A 37 -14.25 -0.69 4.29
CA ALA A 37 -14.80 0.66 4.19
C ALA A 37 -16.27 0.63 3.74
N LEU A 38 -16.58 -0.16 2.70
CA LEU A 38 -17.94 -0.42 2.21
C LEU A 38 -18.86 -0.86 3.35
N ARG A 39 -18.43 -1.82 4.16
CA ARG A 39 -19.20 -2.29 5.33
C ARG A 39 -19.51 -1.19 6.33
N ARG A 40 -18.74 -0.11 6.35
CA ARG A 40 -18.95 1.07 7.23
C ARG A 40 -19.76 2.18 6.55
N GLY A 41 -20.21 1.97 5.32
CA GLY A 41 -20.85 3.00 4.50
C GLY A 41 -19.89 4.15 4.14
N ALA A 42 -18.60 3.88 4.10
CA ALA A 42 -17.59 4.87 3.75
C ALA A 42 -17.33 4.87 2.25
N ARG A 43 -17.67 5.99 1.57
CA ARG A 43 -17.45 6.10 0.13
C ARG A 43 -15.97 6.05 -0.20
N THR A 44 -15.60 5.11 -1.06
CA THR A 44 -14.22 4.75 -1.37
C THR A 44 -13.97 4.76 -2.87
N LEU A 45 -12.84 5.36 -3.28
CA LEU A 45 -12.31 5.23 -4.63
C LEU A 45 -11.11 4.28 -4.61
N VAL A 46 -11.11 3.25 -5.43
CA VAL A 46 -9.95 2.42 -5.71
C VAL A 46 -9.32 2.88 -7.01
N VAL A 47 -8.02 3.17 -7.00
CA VAL A 47 -7.24 3.57 -8.18
C VAL A 47 -6.33 2.41 -8.54
N ASP A 48 -6.54 1.79 -9.69
CA ASP A 48 -5.76 0.64 -10.15
C ASP A 48 -4.57 1.09 -11.00
N LEU A 49 -3.41 1.18 -10.36
CA LEU A 49 -2.14 1.59 -10.98
C LEU A 49 -1.33 0.39 -11.51
N ASP A 50 -1.77 -0.85 -11.25
CA ASP A 50 -1.06 -2.03 -11.75
C ASP A 50 -1.50 -2.31 -13.19
N PRO A 51 -0.57 -2.37 -14.18
CA PRO A 51 -0.89 -2.74 -15.56
C PRO A 51 -1.58 -4.11 -15.71
N GLN A 52 -1.50 -4.96 -14.69
CA GLN A 52 -2.23 -6.24 -14.66
C GLN A 52 -3.74 -6.07 -14.40
N CYS A 53 -4.21 -4.89 -14.00
CA CYS A 53 -5.63 -4.53 -13.82
C CYS A 53 -6.41 -5.48 -12.90
N ASN A 54 -5.75 -6.10 -11.91
CA ASN A 54 -6.39 -7.07 -11.04
C ASN A 54 -7.44 -6.44 -10.10
N ALA A 55 -7.24 -5.21 -9.66
CA ALA A 55 -8.22 -4.48 -8.85
C ALA A 55 -9.45 -4.15 -9.69
N THR A 56 -9.25 -3.63 -10.90
CA THR A 56 -10.32 -3.33 -11.86
C THR A 56 -11.14 -4.57 -12.17
N ALA A 57 -10.49 -5.69 -12.55
CA ALA A 57 -11.18 -6.94 -12.87
C ALA A 57 -12.00 -7.50 -11.69
N THR A 58 -11.48 -7.37 -10.44
CA THR A 58 -12.19 -7.85 -9.24
C THR A 58 -13.35 -6.94 -8.84
N LEU A 59 -13.26 -5.65 -9.10
CA LEU A 59 -14.31 -4.67 -8.81
C LEU A 59 -15.44 -4.70 -9.84
N ASP A 60 -15.20 -5.33 -10.99
CA ASP A 60 -16.18 -5.54 -12.07
C ASP A 60 -16.98 -4.27 -12.40
N PRO A 61 -16.31 -3.17 -12.81
CA PRO A 61 -16.96 -1.89 -13.05
C PRO A 61 -17.74 -1.84 -14.36
N ASP A 62 -18.63 -0.87 -14.46
CA ASP A 62 -19.22 -0.47 -15.73
C ASP A 62 -18.15 0.00 -16.74
N ASP A 63 -18.45 -0.07 -18.04
CA ASP A 63 -17.56 0.42 -19.09
C ASP A 63 -17.28 1.92 -18.97
N THR A 64 -16.02 2.31 -19.21
CA THR A 64 -15.57 3.69 -19.18
C THR A 64 -15.13 4.18 -20.57
N LYS A 65 -15.15 5.50 -20.77
CA LYS A 65 -14.67 6.13 -22.02
C LYS A 65 -13.17 6.42 -21.98
N ALA A 66 -12.60 6.46 -20.80
CA ALA A 66 -11.18 6.70 -20.54
C ALA A 66 -10.70 5.76 -19.44
N THR A 67 -9.38 5.71 -19.24
CA THR A 67 -8.73 4.91 -18.22
C THR A 67 -7.78 5.77 -17.40
N LEU A 68 -7.18 5.20 -16.35
CA LEU A 68 -6.14 5.86 -15.57
C LEU A 68 -4.94 6.29 -16.45
N ALA A 69 -4.61 5.53 -17.50
CA ALA A 69 -3.53 5.91 -18.40
C ALA A 69 -3.83 7.27 -19.08
N ASP A 70 -5.06 7.48 -19.56
CA ASP A 70 -5.47 8.75 -20.15
C ASP A 70 -5.44 9.90 -19.13
N VAL A 71 -5.83 9.65 -17.89
CA VAL A 71 -5.75 10.62 -16.79
C VAL A 71 -4.30 10.99 -16.48
N LEU A 72 -3.36 10.04 -16.47
CA LEU A 72 -1.94 10.28 -16.21
C LEU A 72 -1.27 11.06 -17.35
N GLU A 73 -1.78 10.95 -18.57
CA GLU A 73 -1.32 11.77 -19.70
C GLU A 73 -1.99 13.13 -19.74
N THR A 74 -3.30 13.18 -19.44
CA THR A 74 -4.10 14.40 -19.53
C THR A 74 -4.97 14.55 -18.27
N PRO A 75 -4.43 15.13 -17.18
CA PRO A 75 -5.12 15.24 -15.89
C PRO A 75 -6.17 16.37 -15.92
N ARG A 76 -7.24 16.20 -16.70
CA ARG A 76 -8.37 17.14 -16.82
C ARG A 76 -9.61 16.56 -16.14
N PRO A 77 -10.47 17.39 -15.54
CA PRO A 77 -11.69 16.93 -14.87
C PRO A 77 -12.59 16.05 -15.74
N ALA A 78 -12.75 16.38 -17.03
CA ALA A 78 -13.55 15.59 -17.95
C ALA A 78 -12.97 14.16 -18.16
N VAL A 79 -11.65 14.05 -18.37
CA VAL A 79 -10.98 12.76 -18.54
C VAL A 79 -11.07 11.94 -17.27
N LEU A 80 -10.88 12.56 -16.09
CA LEU A 80 -11.02 11.89 -14.81
C LEU A 80 -12.44 11.35 -14.61
N ARG A 81 -13.47 12.13 -14.93
CA ARG A 81 -14.87 11.70 -14.86
C ARG A 81 -15.14 10.48 -15.76
N ASP A 82 -14.63 10.55 -17.00
CA ASP A 82 -14.82 9.50 -18.00
C ASP A 82 -14.04 8.20 -17.67
N ALA A 83 -13.08 8.25 -16.73
CA ALA A 83 -12.25 7.12 -16.30
C ALA A 83 -12.69 6.51 -14.96
N ILE A 84 -13.63 7.14 -14.23
CA ILE A 84 -14.19 6.60 -12.99
C ILE A 84 -15.48 5.88 -13.30
N ALA A 85 -15.60 4.64 -12.82
CA ALA A 85 -16.82 3.85 -12.91
C ALA A 85 -17.28 3.40 -11.53
N ARG A 86 -18.57 3.15 -11.41
CA ARG A 86 -19.14 2.44 -10.25
C ARG A 86 -18.70 0.98 -10.30
N SER A 87 -18.32 0.43 -9.16
CA SER A 87 -17.97 -0.99 -9.07
C SER A 87 -19.21 -1.87 -8.94
N GLY A 88 -19.09 -3.15 -9.32
CA GLY A 88 -20.10 -4.17 -9.04
C GLY A 88 -20.34 -4.44 -7.54
N TRP A 89 -19.55 -3.82 -6.64
CA TRP A 89 -19.66 -3.99 -5.18
C TRP A 89 -20.72 -3.10 -4.52
N GLY A 90 -21.22 -2.08 -5.20
CA GLY A 90 -22.26 -1.16 -4.68
C GLY A 90 -21.91 0.30 -4.89
N GLU A 91 -22.80 1.17 -4.45
CA GLU A 91 -22.75 2.63 -4.70
C GLU A 91 -21.64 3.36 -3.92
N GLU A 92 -21.12 2.75 -2.87
CA GLU A 92 -20.07 3.35 -2.03
C GLU A 92 -18.66 3.07 -2.52
N VAL A 93 -18.48 2.21 -3.54
CA VAL A 93 -17.16 1.88 -4.09
C VAL A 93 -17.11 2.17 -5.56
N ASP A 94 -16.29 3.15 -5.92
CA ASP A 94 -15.97 3.46 -7.31
C ASP A 94 -14.54 3.02 -7.63
N VAL A 95 -14.22 2.87 -8.90
CA VAL A 95 -12.89 2.55 -9.39
C VAL A 95 -12.45 3.53 -10.48
N LEU A 96 -11.25 4.05 -10.34
CA LEU A 96 -10.52 4.69 -11.43
C LEU A 96 -9.83 3.57 -12.21
N VAL A 97 -10.40 3.26 -13.37
CA VAL A 97 -10.18 2.03 -14.13
C VAL A 97 -8.75 1.97 -14.66
N GLY A 98 -8.03 0.90 -14.30
CA GLY A 98 -6.71 0.58 -14.85
C GLY A 98 -6.77 0.10 -16.29
N SER A 99 -5.61 0.07 -16.94
CA SER A 99 -5.46 -0.52 -18.27
C SER A 99 -4.05 -1.04 -18.49
N GLU A 100 -3.88 -2.02 -19.39
CA GLU A 100 -2.56 -2.56 -19.77
C GLU A 100 -1.64 -1.47 -20.35
N SER A 101 -2.20 -0.40 -20.91
CA SER A 101 -1.42 0.76 -21.44
C SER A 101 -0.63 1.51 -20.36
N LEU A 102 -0.95 1.31 -19.07
CA LEU A 102 -0.15 1.82 -17.95
C LEU A 102 1.30 1.30 -17.99
N GLU A 103 1.57 0.12 -18.57
CA GLU A 103 2.93 -0.39 -18.72
C GLU A 103 3.82 0.56 -19.52
N LEU A 104 3.27 1.21 -20.55
CA LEU A 104 3.98 2.18 -21.39
C LEU A 104 4.35 3.46 -20.62
N LEU A 105 3.67 3.72 -19.50
CA LEU A 105 3.88 4.89 -18.65
C LEU A 105 4.78 4.59 -17.44
N ASN A 106 5.21 3.34 -17.25
CA ASN A 106 5.95 2.93 -16.06
C ASN A 106 7.47 3.12 -16.17
N ASP A 107 7.88 4.30 -16.58
CA ASP A 107 9.29 4.67 -16.71
C ASP A 107 10.04 4.60 -15.37
N GLN A 108 11.31 4.23 -15.42
CA GLN A 108 12.19 4.18 -14.23
C GLN A 108 12.69 5.58 -13.83
N ASP A 109 12.82 6.50 -14.79
CA ASP A 109 13.28 7.88 -14.58
C ASP A 109 12.27 8.87 -15.19
N PRO A 110 11.12 9.05 -14.56
CA PRO A 110 10.05 9.90 -15.09
C PRO A 110 10.38 11.39 -14.91
N ASP A 111 9.93 12.22 -15.87
CA ASP A 111 9.88 13.67 -15.69
C ASP A 111 9.11 14.01 -14.40
N PRO A 112 9.68 14.77 -13.44
CA PRO A 112 9.03 15.14 -12.19
C PRO A 112 7.63 15.76 -12.37
N ARG A 113 7.42 16.52 -13.44
CA ARG A 113 6.11 17.15 -13.75
C ARG A 113 5.02 16.11 -14.01
N ARG A 114 5.41 14.95 -14.56
CA ARG A 114 4.48 13.85 -14.85
C ARG A 114 4.10 13.07 -13.59
N LEU A 115 4.95 13.09 -12.55
CA LEU A 115 4.62 12.49 -11.26
C LEU A 115 3.45 13.18 -10.57
N GLU A 116 3.28 14.48 -10.76
CA GLU A 116 2.20 15.25 -10.17
C GLU A 116 0.83 15.02 -10.82
N ASN A 117 0.75 14.38 -11.99
CA ASN A 117 -0.49 14.29 -12.75
C ASN A 117 -1.58 13.55 -11.97
N LEU A 118 -1.25 12.45 -11.28
CA LEU A 118 -2.22 11.75 -10.43
C LEU A 118 -2.69 12.63 -9.26
N SER A 119 -1.76 13.25 -8.54
CA SER A 119 -2.08 14.17 -7.44
C SER A 119 -2.96 15.34 -7.91
N ARG A 120 -2.68 15.88 -9.08
CA ARG A 120 -3.47 16.95 -9.69
C ARG A 120 -4.87 16.49 -10.04
N ALA A 121 -5.01 15.30 -10.65
CA ALA A 121 -6.30 14.72 -10.96
C ALA A 121 -7.13 14.42 -9.70
N LEU A 122 -6.54 13.83 -8.67
CA LEU A 122 -7.27 13.48 -7.44
C LEU A 122 -7.76 14.72 -6.66
N ARG A 123 -7.14 15.89 -6.82
CA ARG A 123 -7.66 17.15 -6.25
C ARG A 123 -8.98 17.59 -6.86
N GLU A 124 -9.25 17.16 -8.09
CA GLU A 124 -10.51 17.48 -8.80
C GLU A 124 -11.68 16.56 -8.39
N LEU A 125 -11.46 15.53 -7.57
CA LEU A 125 -12.53 14.60 -7.16
C LEU A 125 -13.69 15.32 -6.46
N GLY A 126 -13.41 16.28 -5.59
CA GLY A 126 -14.46 17.04 -4.89
C GLY A 126 -15.37 17.80 -5.84
N PRO A 127 -14.84 18.62 -6.77
CA PRO A 127 -15.61 19.34 -7.76
C PRO A 127 -16.38 18.48 -8.77
N LEU A 128 -16.01 17.20 -8.93
CA LEU A 128 -16.68 16.29 -9.87
C LEU A 128 -17.94 15.64 -9.29
N LEU A 129 -18.14 15.72 -7.98
CA LEU A 129 -19.30 15.12 -7.33
C LEU A 129 -20.57 15.92 -7.64
N GLU A 130 -21.66 15.21 -7.88
CA GLU A 130 -22.99 15.79 -7.97
C GLU A 130 -23.46 16.28 -6.58
N ASP A 131 -24.42 17.21 -6.54
CA ASP A 131 -24.82 17.89 -5.30
C ASP A 131 -25.33 16.94 -4.20
N ASP A 132 -25.86 15.78 -4.55
CA ASP A 132 -26.38 14.76 -3.64
C ASP A 132 -25.37 13.65 -3.30
N GLN A 133 -24.23 13.60 -3.97
CA GLN A 133 -23.21 12.60 -3.75
C GLN A 133 -22.37 12.90 -2.51
N LEU A 134 -22.14 11.86 -1.70
CA LEU A 134 -21.21 11.97 -0.57
C LEU A 134 -19.77 12.04 -1.08
N PRO A 135 -18.92 12.89 -0.50
CA PRO A 135 -17.50 12.93 -0.87
C PRO A 135 -16.81 11.61 -0.53
N TYR A 136 -15.79 11.27 -1.30
CA TYR A 136 -14.92 10.15 -0.95
C TYR A 136 -14.29 10.40 0.42
N GLN A 137 -14.28 9.36 1.25
CA GLN A 137 -13.65 9.36 2.56
C GLN A 137 -12.29 8.65 2.51
N LEU A 138 -12.14 7.72 1.56
CA LEU A 138 -10.94 6.93 1.36
C LEU A 138 -10.62 6.81 -0.13
N VAL A 139 -9.36 7.01 -0.50
CA VAL A 139 -8.81 6.72 -1.82
C VAL A 139 -7.69 5.69 -1.62
N LEU A 140 -7.78 4.56 -2.27
CA LEU A 140 -6.81 3.47 -2.20
C LEU A 140 -6.08 3.35 -3.54
N LEU A 141 -4.77 3.52 -3.51
CA LEU A 141 -3.91 3.45 -4.69
C LEU A 141 -3.25 2.06 -4.72
N ASP A 142 -3.73 1.16 -5.57
CA ASP A 142 -3.13 -0.17 -5.76
C ASP A 142 -1.94 -0.07 -6.71
N CYS A 143 -0.72 -0.17 -6.18
CA CYS A 143 0.51 0.09 -6.90
C CYS A 143 1.06 -1.18 -7.58
N PRO A 144 1.77 -1.06 -8.73
CA PRO A 144 2.51 -2.17 -9.32
C PRO A 144 3.69 -2.61 -8.43
N PRO A 145 4.30 -3.79 -8.68
CA PRO A 145 5.43 -4.30 -7.91
C PRO A 145 6.79 -3.69 -8.32
N SER A 146 6.81 -2.39 -8.60
CA SER A 146 8.00 -1.66 -9.04
C SER A 146 8.04 -0.26 -8.45
N LEU A 147 9.19 0.41 -8.52
CA LEU A 147 9.38 1.82 -8.14
C LEU A 147 9.42 2.75 -9.36
N GLY A 148 8.81 2.35 -10.47
CA GLY A 148 8.66 3.18 -11.66
C GLY A 148 7.74 4.38 -11.44
N ARG A 149 7.45 5.08 -12.52
CA ARG A 149 6.60 6.29 -12.53
C ARG A 149 5.26 6.09 -11.82
N LEU A 150 4.60 4.94 -12.02
CA LEU A 150 3.26 4.69 -11.44
C LEU A 150 3.28 4.70 -9.92
N THR A 151 4.21 3.95 -9.29
CA THR A 151 4.36 3.93 -7.83
C THR A 151 4.81 5.28 -7.28
N ARG A 152 5.73 5.97 -7.95
CA ARG A 152 6.15 7.32 -7.55
C ARG A 152 5.00 8.32 -7.63
N SER A 153 4.16 8.26 -8.69
CA SER A 153 2.94 9.09 -8.81
C SER A 153 1.95 8.79 -7.69
N ALA A 154 1.80 7.52 -7.29
CA ALA A 154 0.97 7.14 -6.16
C ALA A 154 1.49 7.75 -4.85
N LEU A 155 2.80 7.65 -4.58
CA LEU A 155 3.42 8.24 -3.38
C LEU A 155 3.36 9.77 -3.37
N MET A 156 3.44 10.42 -4.56
CA MET A 156 3.25 11.86 -4.71
C MET A 156 1.83 12.30 -4.34
N ALA A 157 0.82 11.46 -4.63
CA ALA A 157 -0.59 11.76 -4.39
C ALA A 157 -1.10 11.29 -3.02
N ALA A 158 -0.35 10.44 -2.31
CA ALA A 158 -0.79 9.79 -1.08
C ALA A 158 -0.53 10.65 0.16
N HIS A 159 -1.42 10.53 1.15
CA HIS A 159 -1.19 10.98 2.52
C HIS A 159 -0.48 9.91 3.36
N GLY A 160 -0.61 8.64 2.98
CA GLY A 160 0.00 7.53 3.69
C GLY A 160 0.43 6.41 2.78
N ALA A 161 1.53 5.74 3.14
CA ALA A 161 2.06 4.57 2.45
C ALA A 161 1.95 3.33 3.34
N LEU A 162 1.24 2.31 2.85
CA LEU A 162 1.07 1.02 3.50
C LEU A 162 1.88 -0.03 2.75
N LEU A 163 2.94 -0.54 3.39
CA LEU A 163 3.79 -1.55 2.81
C LEU A 163 3.20 -2.94 3.04
N VAL A 164 3.21 -3.79 2.02
CA VAL A 164 2.72 -5.17 2.11
C VAL A 164 3.87 -6.15 1.90
N THR A 165 3.99 -7.13 2.79
CA THR A 165 4.97 -8.20 2.68
C THR A 165 4.35 -9.56 3.04
N GLU A 166 5.05 -10.64 2.70
CA GLU A 166 4.77 -12.01 3.16
C GLU A 166 5.88 -12.45 4.12
N PRO A 167 5.63 -13.35 5.07
CA PRO A 167 6.63 -13.84 6.01
C PRO A 167 7.59 -14.84 5.35
N THR A 168 8.49 -14.34 4.48
CA THR A 168 9.47 -15.11 3.71
C THR A 168 10.88 -14.61 3.98
N LEU A 169 11.91 -15.35 3.56
CA LEU A 169 13.33 -15.03 3.75
C LEU A 169 13.69 -13.58 3.35
N PHE A 170 13.06 -13.03 2.31
CA PHE A 170 13.36 -11.68 1.82
C PHE A 170 12.37 -10.62 2.31
N ALA A 171 11.57 -10.91 3.35
CA ALA A 171 10.55 -10.02 3.85
C ALA A 171 11.15 -8.70 4.37
N VAL A 172 12.19 -8.77 5.18
CA VAL A 172 12.87 -7.61 5.78
C VAL A 172 13.50 -6.74 4.69
N SER A 173 14.36 -7.31 3.85
CA SER A 173 15.07 -6.56 2.80
C SER A 173 14.12 -5.96 1.75
N GLY A 174 13.02 -6.65 1.43
CA GLY A 174 11.99 -6.14 0.54
C GLY A 174 11.21 -4.95 1.14
N ALA A 175 10.83 -5.07 2.42
CA ALA A 175 10.16 -4.02 3.15
C ALA A 175 11.07 -2.80 3.36
N GLN A 176 12.35 -3.02 3.66
CA GLN A 176 13.33 -1.94 3.84
C GLN A 176 13.50 -1.10 2.58
N ARG A 177 13.73 -1.72 1.42
CA ARG A 177 13.84 -1.00 0.14
C ARG A 177 12.57 -0.22 -0.21
N ALA A 178 11.40 -0.80 0.05
CA ALA A 178 10.13 -0.10 -0.17
C ALA A 178 10.00 1.10 0.76
N PHE A 179 10.43 0.93 2.00
CA PHE A 179 10.43 2.01 3.00
C PHE A 179 11.37 3.15 2.62
N GLU A 180 12.62 2.87 2.26
CA GLU A 180 13.60 3.87 1.80
C GLU A 180 13.05 4.69 0.62
N ALA A 181 12.29 4.03 -0.27
CA ALA A 181 11.63 4.73 -1.37
C ALA A 181 10.52 5.67 -0.90
N VAL A 182 9.74 5.29 0.12
CA VAL A 182 8.72 6.14 0.74
C VAL A 182 9.37 7.35 1.42
N GLU A 183 10.44 7.14 2.20
CA GLU A 183 11.16 8.22 2.87
C GLU A 183 11.78 9.20 1.86
N ARG A 184 12.41 8.70 0.80
CA ARG A 184 12.94 9.56 -0.27
C ARG A 184 11.85 10.40 -0.92
N MET A 185 10.70 9.79 -1.24
CA MET A 185 9.57 10.54 -1.79
C MET A 185 9.04 11.60 -0.82
N ARG A 186 9.03 11.30 0.48
CA ARG A 186 8.64 12.26 1.52
C ARG A 186 9.60 13.44 1.58
N GLU A 187 10.89 13.19 1.59
CA GLU A 187 11.92 14.23 1.70
C GLU A 187 12.03 15.10 0.45
N GLU A 188 11.95 14.50 -0.72
CA GLU A 188 12.21 15.19 -1.98
C GLU A 188 10.97 15.83 -2.61
N HIS A 189 9.78 15.25 -2.41
CA HIS A 189 8.62 15.57 -3.24
C HIS A 189 7.29 15.74 -2.49
N ASN A 190 7.02 14.96 -1.44
CA ASN A 190 5.73 14.96 -0.73
C ASN A 190 5.92 14.95 0.79
N PRO A 191 6.18 16.10 1.42
CA PRO A 191 6.42 16.19 2.89
C PRO A 191 5.25 15.70 3.74
N ASP A 192 4.03 15.66 3.20
CA ASP A 192 2.83 15.20 3.90
C ASP A 192 2.67 13.67 3.87
N LEU A 193 3.50 12.96 3.10
CA LEU A 193 3.49 11.50 3.03
C LEU A 193 3.97 10.89 4.35
N SER A 194 3.15 10.03 4.93
CA SER A 194 3.50 9.32 6.17
C SER A 194 3.57 7.81 5.95
N PRO A 195 4.62 7.12 6.42
CA PRO A 195 4.63 5.67 6.45
C PRO A 195 3.61 5.18 7.48
N LEU A 196 2.59 4.44 7.04
CA LEU A 196 1.54 3.91 7.91
C LEU A 196 1.98 2.63 8.62
N GLY A 197 2.86 1.88 7.99
CA GLY A 197 3.46 0.65 8.52
C GLY A 197 3.55 -0.48 7.51
N VAL A 198 4.00 -1.65 8.00
CA VAL A 198 4.21 -2.88 7.24
C VAL A 198 3.14 -3.90 7.62
N VAL A 199 2.33 -4.33 6.66
CA VAL A 199 1.33 -5.39 6.80
C VAL A 199 1.93 -6.72 6.38
N VAL A 200 1.84 -7.71 7.24
CA VAL A 200 2.23 -9.08 6.93
C VAL A 200 1.02 -9.85 6.46
N ASN A 201 1.03 -10.24 5.20
CA ASN A 201 -0.05 -10.96 4.53
C ASN A 201 0.26 -12.47 4.44
N ARG A 202 -0.77 -13.29 4.19
CA ARG A 202 -0.68 -14.75 4.01
C ARG A 202 0.02 -15.47 5.14
N VAL A 203 -0.28 -15.08 6.38
CA VAL A 203 0.30 -15.69 7.56
C VAL A 203 -0.38 -17.04 7.86
N ARG A 204 0.45 -18.07 8.07
CA ARG A 204 0.04 -19.36 8.62
C ARG A 204 0.51 -19.43 10.07
N PRO A 205 -0.41 -19.25 11.04
CA PRO A 205 0.00 -19.15 12.47
C PRO A 205 0.76 -20.36 13.00
N GLN A 206 0.54 -21.54 12.42
CA GLN A 206 1.22 -22.79 12.82
C GLN A 206 2.62 -22.95 12.21
N SER A 207 3.02 -22.08 11.27
CA SER A 207 4.33 -22.14 10.64
C SER A 207 5.38 -21.46 11.51
N TYR A 208 6.36 -22.23 11.99
CA TYR A 208 7.52 -21.71 12.71
C TYR A 208 8.31 -20.72 11.87
N GLU A 209 8.48 -20.99 10.57
CA GLU A 209 9.14 -20.08 9.63
C GLU A 209 8.43 -18.72 9.59
N HIS A 210 7.09 -18.70 9.46
CA HIS A 210 6.35 -17.44 9.46
C HIS A 210 6.47 -16.68 10.78
N GLN A 211 6.44 -17.39 11.92
CA GLN A 211 6.62 -16.77 13.25
C GLN A 211 8.02 -16.15 13.35
N TYR A 212 9.05 -16.86 12.91
CA TYR A 212 10.42 -16.38 12.89
C TYR A 212 10.57 -15.12 12.01
N ARG A 213 10.07 -15.15 10.76
CA ARG A 213 10.13 -14.00 9.86
C ARG A 213 9.35 -12.78 10.36
N ILE A 214 8.24 -13.00 11.03
CA ILE A 214 7.48 -11.91 11.67
C ILE A 214 8.26 -11.32 12.85
N ALA A 215 8.98 -12.13 13.60
CA ALA A 215 9.86 -11.66 14.68
C ALA A 215 11.00 -10.81 14.13
N GLU A 216 11.69 -11.24 13.06
CA GLU A 216 12.71 -10.45 12.36
C GLU A 216 12.15 -9.09 11.87
N LEU A 217 10.97 -9.10 11.24
CA LEU A 217 10.32 -7.85 10.82
C LEU A 217 10.05 -6.92 12.01
N ARG A 218 9.60 -7.45 13.14
CA ARG A 218 9.32 -6.66 14.35
C ARG A 218 10.59 -6.14 15.01
N GLU A 219 11.67 -6.90 14.99
CA GLU A 219 12.98 -6.48 15.46
C GLU A 219 13.49 -5.29 14.63
N HIS A 220 13.35 -5.39 13.31
CA HIS A 220 13.86 -4.38 12.37
C HIS A 220 12.98 -3.12 12.30
N PHE A 221 11.65 -3.29 12.20
CA PHE A 221 10.70 -2.19 11.96
C PHE A 221 9.91 -1.76 13.21
N GLY A 222 10.07 -2.46 14.34
CA GLY A 222 9.43 -2.08 15.60
C GLY A 222 7.92 -1.91 15.49
N ARG A 223 7.45 -0.75 15.89
CA ARG A 223 6.02 -0.38 15.90
C ARG A 223 5.40 -0.19 14.54
N LEU A 224 6.21 -0.14 13.49
CA LEU A 224 5.72 0.00 12.11
C LEU A 224 5.19 -1.31 11.55
N VAL A 225 5.63 -2.45 12.08
CA VAL A 225 4.91 -3.71 11.78
C VAL A 225 3.51 -3.62 12.35
N MET A 226 2.51 -3.71 11.48
CA MET A 226 1.12 -3.66 11.90
C MET A 226 0.84 -4.77 12.92
N PRO A 227 0.09 -4.48 14.01
CA PRO A 227 -0.21 -5.48 15.03
C PRO A 227 -1.13 -6.59 14.49
N VAL A 228 -1.76 -6.34 13.35
CA VAL A 228 -2.67 -7.27 12.68
C VAL A 228 -1.98 -7.84 11.44
N ALA A 229 -1.84 -9.16 11.39
CA ALA A 229 -1.42 -9.89 10.21
C ALA A 229 -2.64 -10.52 9.54
N LEU A 230 -2.61 -10.65 8.21
CA LEU A 230 -3.69 -11.29 7.47
C LEU A 230 -3.41 -12.79 7.33
N PRO A 231 -4.35 -13.65 7.71
CA PRO A 231 -4.18 -15.10 7.58
C PRO A 231 -4.28 -15.54 6.12
N ASP A 232 -3.54 -16.60 5.78
CA ASP A 232 -3.63 -17.28 4.50
C ASP A 232 -4.94 -18.10 4.45
N ARG A 233 -5.92 -17.64 3.66
CA ARG A 233 -7.24 -18.28 3.55
C ARG A 233 -7.71 -18.34 2.09
N LEU A 234 -8.12 -19.52 1.67
CA LEU A 234 -8.67 -19.78 0.34
C LEU A 234 -9.89 -18.86 0.03
N ALA A 235 -10.63 -18.49 1.05
CA ALA A 235 -11.80 -17.61 0.94
C ALA A 235 -11.48 -16.27 0.24
N VAL A 236 -10.23 -15.77 0.35
CA VAL A 236 -9.79 -14.54 -0.33
C VAL A 236 -9.81 -14.74 -1.85
N GLN A 237 -9.21 -15.83 -2.32
CA GLN A 237 -9.16 -16.16 -3.76
C GLN A 237 -10.57 -16.44 -4.30
N GLN A 238 -11.41 -17.14 -3.52
CA GLN A 238 -12.79 -17.44 -3.91
C GLN A 238 -13.65 -16.18 -4.04
N ALA A 239 -13.55 -15.24 -3.08
CA ALA A 239 -14.28 -13.99 -3.11
C ALA A 239 -13.82 -13.10 -4.28
N GLN A 240 -12.50 -12.98 -4.50
CA GLN A 240 -11.93 -12.23 -5.62
C GLN A 240 -12.34 -12.83 -6.97
N GLY A 241 -12.26 -14.16 -7.12
CA GLY A 241 -12.67 -14.85 -8.35
C GLY A 241 -14.18 -14.77 -8.65
N ALA A 242 -15.00 -14.50 -7.63
CA ALA A 242 -16.44 -14.26 -7.76
C ALA A 242 -16.79 -12.77 -7.85
N CYS A 243 -15.81 -11.84 -7.87
CA CYS A 243 -16.00 -10.39 -7.85
C CYS A 243 -16.87 -9.90 -6.68
N VAL A 244 -16.77 -10.56 -5.50
CA VAL A 244 -17.57 -10.26 -4.31
C VAL A 244 -16.68 -9.71 -3.20
N PRO A 245 -17.11 -8.68 -2.45
CA PRO A 245 -16.40 -8.19 -1.29
C PRO A 245 -16.18 -9.31 -0.27
N ILE A 246 -14.97 -9.46 0.27
CA ILE A 246 -14.64 -10.53 1.24
C ILE A 246 -15.57 -10.51 2.48
N HIS A 247 -16.08 -9.34 2.88
CA HIS A 247 -17.01 -9.20 3.99
C HIS A 247 -18.41 -9.79 3.72
N GLN A 248 -18.74 -10.04 2.46
CA GLN A 248 -19.98 -10.68 2.03
C GLN A 248 -19.80 -12.18 1.79
N TRP A 249 -18.56 -12.69 1.79
CA TRP A 249 -18.26 -14.11 1.59
C TRP A 249 -18.52 -14.91 2.87
N GLY A 250 -19.53 -15.77 2.86
CA GLY A 250 -20.15 -16.38 4.04
C GLY A 250 -19.33 -17.44 4.81
N THR A 251 -18.05 -17.68 4.50
CA THR A 251 -17.24 -18.75 5.11
C THR A 251 -16.55 -18.33 6.42
N PRO A 252 -16.17 -19.29 7.31
CA PRO A 252 -15.39 -18.98 8.50
C PRO A 252 -14.07 -18.28 8.18
N GLY A 253 -13.34 -18.73 7.15
CA GLY A 253 -12.08 -18.11 6.72
C GLY A 253 -12.27 -16.66 6.24
N ALA A 254 -13.36 -16.34 5.55
CA ALA A 254 -13.68 -14.98 5.15
C ALA A 254 -13.98 -14.08 6.36
N ARG A 255 -14.66 -14.60 7.38
CA ARG A 255 -14.93 -13.85 8.62
C ARG A 255 -13.64 -13.51 9.36
N GLU A 256 -12.69 -14.44 9.42
CA GLU A 256 -11.39 -14.22 10.04
C GLU A 256 -10.59 -13.12 9.31
N VAL A 257 -10.50 -13.20 7.98
CA VAL A 257 -9.85 -12.17 7.14
C VAL A 257 -10.56 -10.83 7.29
N SER A 258 -11.89 -10.81 7.25
CA SER A 258 -12.70 -9.59 7.40
C SER A 258 -12.46 -8.89 8.74
N LEU A 259 -12.31 -9.65 9.83
CA LEU A 259 -11.96 -9.09 11.15
C LEU A 259 -10.59 -8.42 11.12
N ALA A 260 -9.59 -9.10 10.56
CA ALA A 260 -8.25 -8.56 10.41
C ALA A 260 -8.23 -7.27 9.57
N LEU A 261 -8.96 -7.24 8.45
CA LEU A 261 -9.09 -6.06 7.60
C LEU A 261 -9.80 -4.90 8.28
N ASN A 262 -10.83 -5.16 9.10
CA ASN A 262 -11.50 -4.13 9.89
C ASN A 262 -10.55 -3.46 10.91
N LEU A 263 -9.69 -4.26 11.55
CA LEU A 263 -8.67 -3.75 12.48
C LEU A 263 -7.59 -2.97 11.73
N LEU A 264 -7.17 -3.46 10.55
CA LEU A 264 -6.21 -2.79 9.70
C LEU A 264 -6.74 -1.43 9.23
N LEU A 265 -7.97 -1.38 8.70
CA LEU A 265 -8.61 -0.12 8.28
C LEU A 265 -8.70 0.88 9.45
N ALA A 266 -9.11 0.41 10.62
CA ALA A 266 -9.19 1.27 11.81
C ALA A 266 -7.81 1.83 12.20
N ARG A 267 -6.72 1.10 11.99
CA ARG A 267 -5.35 1.56 12.25
C ARG A 267 -4.93 2.58 11.20
N VAL A 268 -5.14 2.28 9.91
CA VAL A 268 -4.84 3.17 8.78
C VAL A 268 -5.49 4.53 8.98
N LEU A 269 -6.80 4.57 9.25
CA LEU A 269 -7.55 5.82 9.44
C LEU A 269 -7.07 6.63 10.67
N ARG A 270 -6.64 5.97 11.75
CA ARG A 270 -6.12 6.66 12.95
C ARG A 270 -4.74 7.27 12.73
N THR A 271 -3.86 6.58 12.00
CA THR A 271 -2.50 7.05 11.75
C THR A 271 -2.50 8.24 10.81
N SER A 272 -3.31 8.19 9.77
CA SER A 272 -3.47 9.29 8.81
C SER A 272 -4.05 10.57 9.45
N GLY A 273 -4.86 10.46 10.50
CA GLY A 273 -5.40 11.62 11.24
C GLY A 273 -4.40 12.32 12.18
N ARG A 274 -3.26 11.69 12.47
CA ARG A 274 -2.22 12.21 13.36
C ARG A 274 -1.04 12.85 12.63
N GLY A 275 -0.94 12.69 11.32
CA GLY A 275 0.21 13.10 10.51
C GLY A 275 0.48 14.60 10.43
N ARG A 276 -0.31 15.45 11.07
CA ARG A 276 -0.03 16.90 11.15
C ARG A 276 0.91 17.32 12.28
N HIS A 277 1.28 16.43 13.23
CA HIS A 277 2.14 16.78 14.37
C HIS A 277 2.85 15.58 15.01
N ARG A 278 3.66 14.80 14.26
CA ARG A 278 4.77 14.04 14.88
C ARG A 278 5.56 13.28 13.83
N THR A 279 6.75 13.72 13.57
CA THR A 279 7.83 12.94 12.96
C THR A 279 8.27 11.87 13.98
N GLU A 280 7.79 10.62 13.84
CA GLU A 280 8.46 9.50 14.47
C GLU A 280 9.66 9.18 13.57
N SER A 281 10.87 9.55 14.03
CA SER A 281 12.12 9.18 13.38
C SER A 281 12.30 7.66 13.44
N TRP A 282 12.78 7.10 12.34
CA TRP A 282 13.16 5.69 12.24
C TRP A 282 14.46 5.44 13.00
N PRO A 283 14.72 4.19 13.41
CA PRO A 283 16.02 3.85 13.94
C PRO A 283 17.08 4.08 12.86
N ASP A 284 18.10 4.87 13.21
CA ASP A 284 19.25 5.12 12.35
C ASP A 284 19.94 3.79 12.01
N THR A 285 20.07 3.50 10.73
CA THR A 285 20.74 2.29 10.21
C THR A 285 22.27 2.44 10.14
N ASP A 286 22.86 3.48 10.74
CA ASP A 286 24.28 3.73 10.76
C ASP A 286 24.90 3.41 12.13
N SER A 287 25.04 2.10 12.45
CA SER A 287 26.07 1.67 13.39
C SER A 287 26.32 0.17 13.26
N ASP A 288 27.10 -0.26 12.27
CA ASP A 288 28.00 -1.40 12.37
C ASP A 288 28.86 -1.55 11.09
N SER A 289 29.74 -0.54 10.86
CA SER A 289 30.89 -0.72 10.00
C SER A 289 32.03 0.21 10.43
N ALA A 290 32.59 -0.05 11.60
CA ALA A 290 33.97 0.37 11.94
C ALA A 290 34.36 -0.23 13.29
N ASN A 291 34.94 -1.42 13.31
CA ASN A 291 36.09 -1.70 14.14
C ASN A 291 36.61 -3.12 13.87
N SER A 292 37.54 -3.24 12.93
CA SER A 292 38.57 -4.25 12.96
C SER A 292 39.81 -3.70 12.29
N SER A 293 40.55 -2.90 13.04
CA SER A 293 41.92 -2.57 12.69
C SER A 293 42.82 -2.93 13.87
N ALA A 294 43.71 -3.85 13.58
CA ALA A 294 45.06 -3.98 14.11
C ALA A 294 45.25 -4.32 15.58
N ASP A 295 45.76 -5.47 15.81
CA ASP A 295 46.97 -5.61 16.59
C ASP A 295 47.81 -6.78 16.03
N GLU A 296 48.84 -6.40 15.28
CA GLU A 296 50.03 -7.20 15.03
C GLU A 296 50.80 -7.28 16.35
N ASN A 297 51.12 -8.48 16.79
CA ASN A 297 52.31 -8.65 17.56
C ASN A 297 52.98 -10.01 17.28
N GLU A 298 54.22 -9.87 16.90
CA GLU A 298 55.22 -10.88 16.67
C GLU A 298 55.43 -11.83 17.86
N GLY A 299 55.76 -13.07 17.57
CA GLY A 299 56.19 -14.05 18.59
C GLY A 299 56.60 -15.36 17.95
N ASP A 300 57.77 -15.39 17.35
CA ASP A 300 58.64 -16.50 17.01
C ASP A 300 58.58 -17.64 18.05
N ASN A 301 58.41 -18.91 17.63
CA ASN A 301 59.31 -19.95 17.98
C ASN A 301 59.04 -21.31 17.28
N ASP A 302 60.05 -21.77 16.63
CA ASP A 302 60.46 -23.09 16.22
C ASP A 302 59.90 -24.27 17.02
N ARG A 303 59.52 -25.32 16.33
CA ARG A 303 60.06 -26.73 16.44
C ARG A 303 59.21 -27.75 15.67
N ASN A 304 59.80 -28.23 14.61
CA ASN A 304 59.94 -29.62 14.19
C ASN A 304 59.18 -30.72 14.94
N VAL A 305 58.57 -31.62 14.20
CA VAL A 305 58.77 -33.12 14.17
C VAL A 305 57.64 -33.75 13.35
N VAL A 306 57.89 -34.19 12.10
CA VAL A 306 58.09 -35.53 11.56
C VAL A 306 56.88 -36.52 11.70
N VAL A 307 56.26 -36.81 10.53
CA VAL A 307 55.92 -38.12 9.88
C VAL A 307 55.31 -39.26 10.74
N ASP A 308 54.25 -39.79 10.37
CA ASP A 308 53.96 -41.07 9.73
C ASP A 308 52.49 -41.55 9.93
N ASN A 309 52.06 -42.11 8.83
CA ASN A 309 50.97 -43.00 8.43
C ASN A 309 49.63 -42.39 8.05
#